data_5788b76f774b5e9f1da541fe766f1b5d
#
_entry.id   5788b76f774b5e9f1da541fe766f1b5d
#
_cell.length_a   1.000
_cell.length_b   1.000
_cell.length_c   1.000
_cell.angle_alpha   90.00
_cell.angle_beta   90.00
_cell.angle_gamma   90.00
#
_symmetry.space_group_name_H-M   'P 1'
#
loop_
_entity.id
_entity.type
_entity.pdbx_description
1 polymer ?
#
loop_
_entity_poly.entity_id
_entity_poly.type
_entity_poly.pdbx_seq_one_letter_code
_entity_poly.pdbx_strand_id
1 'polypeptide(L)'
;MSYRVEFTPSAARAFKKLPGSIQSRIAPKIDALAAIPRPHGVEKMAGHENRYRVRVGEYRVIYVISDGPRLITVAVIGHRREVYR
;
A
#
# COMPACT_ATOMS: atom_id res chain seq x y z
N MET A 1 -17.89 5.26 -5.97
CA MET A 1 -16.86 6.19 -6.46
C MET A 1 -15.50 5.73 -6.01
N SER A 2 -14.50 5.85 -6.85
CA SER A 2 -13.19 5.32 -6.54
C SER A 2 -12.27 6.39 -5.95
N TYR A 3 -11.25 5.92 -5.24
CA TYR A 3 -10.19 6.78 -4.74
C TYR A 3 -9.09 6.86 -5.79
N ARG A 4 -8.35 7.97 -5.76
CA ARG A 4 -7.13 8.10 -6.55
C ARG A 4 -5.98 7.48 -5.77
N VAL A 5 -5.07 6.80 -6.47
CA VAL A 5 -3.91 6.17 -5.84
C VAL A 5 -2.66 6.90 -6.28
N GLU A 6 -1.87 7.34 -5.32
CA GLU A 6 -0.58 7.99 -5.55
C GLU A 6 0.49 7.32 -4.72
N PHE A 7 1.73 7.40 -5.16
CA PHE A 7 2.88 6.85 -4.46
C PHE A 7 3.76 7.99 -3.97
N THR A 8 4.32 7.85 -2.77
CA THR A 8 5.43 8.73 -2.38
C THR A 8 6.62 8.42 -3.29
N PRO A 9 7.56 9.38 -3.45
CA PRO A 9 8.76 9.09 -4.25
C PRO A 9 9.52 7.86 -3.79
N SER A 10 9.65 7.65 -2.48
CA SER A 10 10.37 6.48 -1.97
C SER A 10 9.62 5.18 -2.26
N ALA A 11 8.28 5.19 -2.16
CA ALA A 11 7.49 4.01 -2.49
C ALA A 11 7.56 3.68 -3.98
N ALA A 12 7.54 4.71 -4.82
CA ALA A 12 7.67 4.51 -6.27
C ALA A 12 9.01 3.89 -6.62
N ARG A 13 10.09 4.38 -6.01
CA ARG A 13 11.42 3.81 -6.24
C ARG A 13 11.50 2.37 -5.74
N ALA A 14 10.94 2.10 -4.57
CA ALA A 14 10.93 0.75 -4.01
C ALA A 14 10.18 -0.22 -4.93
N PHE A 15 9.04 0.21 -5.47
CA PHE A 15 8.26 -0.64 -6.37
C PHE A 15 9.06 -0.99 -7.63
N LYS A 16 9.73 -0.01 -8.21
CA LYS A 16 10.51 -0.23 -9.43
C LYS A 16 11.66 -1.21 -9.23
N LYS A 17 12.17 -1.31 -8.02
CA LYS A 17 13.29 -2.22 -7.72
C LYS A 17 12.84 -3.65 -7.44
N LEU A 18 11.55 -3.89 -7.30
CA LEU A 18 11.05 -5.23 -7.05
C LEU A 18 11.18 -6.12 -8.29
N PRO A 19 11.40 -7.44 -8.09
CA PRO A 19 11.33 -8.36 -9.22
C PRO A 19 9.99 -8.25 -9.94
N GLY A 20 9.99 -8.46 -11.26
CA GLY A 20 8.77 -8.33 -12.05
C GLY A 20 7.63 -9.20 -11.57
N SER A 21 7.95 -10.42 -11.11
CA SER A 21 6.92 -11.34 -10.58
C SER A 21 6.25 -10.77 -9.33
N ILE A 22 7.01 -10.05 -8.50
CA ILE A 22 6.47 -9.44 -7.29
C ILE A 22 5.65 -8.20 -7.65
N GLN A 23 6.14 -7.39 -8.61
CA GLN A 23 5.36 -6.24 -9.09
C GLN A 23 4.01 -6.69 -9.62
N SER A 24 3.96 -7.81 -10.36
CA SER A 24 2.72 -8.34 -10.91
C SER A 24 1.74 -8.81 -9.84
N ARG A 25 2.23 -9.14 -8.65
CA ARG A 25 1.38 -9.54 -7.53
C ARG A 25 0.92 -8.34 -6.72
N ILE A 26 1.77 -7.34 -6.56
CA ILE A 26 1.49 -6.18 -5.73
C ILE A 26 0.60 -5.17 -6.45
N ALA A 27 0.86 -4.90 -7.73
CA ALA A 27 0.13 -3.87 -8.45
C ALA A 27 -1.39 -4.07 -8.43
N PRO A 28 -1.94 -5.29 -8.69
CA PRO A 28 -3.39 -5.47 -8.62
C PRO A 28 -3.95 -5.22 -7.23
N LYS A 29 -3.19 -5.54 -6.19
CA LYS A 29 -3.65 -5.30 -4.81
C LYS A 29 -3.76 -3.81 -4.53
N ILE A 30 -2.79 -3.04 -5.00
CA ILE A 30 -2.82 -1.58 -4.83
C ILE A 30 -3.96 -0.98 -5.65
N ASP A 31 -4.12 -1.42 -6.89
CA ASP A 31 -5.20 -0.91 -7.75
C ASP A 31 -6.57 -1.19 -7.14
N ALA A 32 -6.74 -2.34 -6.51
CA ALA A 32 -8.01 -2.70 -5.88
C ALA A 32 -8.37 -1.78 -4.73
N LEU A 33 -7.38 -1.13 -4.08
CA LEU A 33 -7.64 -0.19 -3.00
C LEU A 33 -8.44 1.03 -3.48
N ALA A 34 -8.34 1.37 -4.77
CA ALA A 34 -9.09 2.49 -5.32
C ALA A 34 -10.60 2.28 -5.17
N ALA A 35 -11.06 1.06 -5.32
CA ALA A 35 -12.47 0.73 -5.18
C ALA A 35 -12.84 0.40 -3.73
N ILE A 36 -11.96 -0.32 -3.03
CA ILE A 36 -12.20 -0.76 -1.65
C ILE A 36 -10.96 -0.41 -0.82
N PRO A 37 -10.93 0.80 -0.21
CA PRO A 37 -9.72 1.24 0.51
C PRO A 37 -9.40 0.42 1.76
N ARG A 38 -10.41 -0.19 2.36
CA ARG A 38 -10.24 -1.01 3.57
C ARG A 38 -10.75 -2.42 3.32
N PRO A 39 -10.07 -3.19 2.43
CA PRO A 39 -10.54 -4.53 2.11
C PRO A 39 -10.36 -5.46 3.31
N HIS A 40 -11.07 -6.59 3.26
CA HIS A 40 -10.93 -7.59 4.30
C HIS A 40 -9.48 -8.04 4.40
N GLY A 41 -8.96 -8.13 5.63
CA GLY A 41 -7.61 -8.59 5.87
C GLY A 41 -6.55 -7.51 5.99
N VAL A 42 -6.86 -6.24 5.71
CA VAL A 42 -5.89 -5.18 5.98
C VAL A 42 -5.89 -4.86 7.47
N GLU A 43 -4.76 -4.37 7.96
CA GLU A 43 -4.61 -4.03 9.36
C GLU A 43 -4.39 -2.53 9.51
N LYS A 44 -5.18 -1.92 10.39
CA LYS A 44 -4.96 -0.53 10.77
C LYS A 44 -3.75 -0.47 11.70
N MET A 45 -2.82 0.44 11.42
CA MET A 45 -1.60 0.55 12.20
C MET A 45 -1.84 1.33 13.48
N ALA A 46 -1.39 0.77 14.61
CA ALA A 46 -1.53 1.40 15.91
C ALA A 46 -0.77 2.72 15.95
N GLY A 47 -1.37 3.73 16.59
CA GLY A 47 -0.75 5.04 16.74
C GLY A 47 -0.84 5.93 15.50
N HIS A 48 -1.45 5.45 14.43
CA HIS A 48 -1.59 6.21 13.18
C HIS A 48 -3.03 6.17 12.72
N GLU A 49 -3.67 7.31 12.64
CA GLU A 49 -5.10 7.38 12.42
C GLU A 49 -5.53 6.82 11.10
N ASN A 50 -5.01 7.04 10.02
CA ASN A 50 -5.48 6.57 8.71
C ASN A 50 -4.45 5.75 7.96
N ARG A 51 -3.57 5.09 8.71
CA ARG A 51 -2.50 4.30 8.13
C ARG A 51 -2.81 2.83 8.23
N TYR A 52 -2.69 2.14 7.11
CA TYR A 52 -3.06 0.74 6.98
C TYR A 52 -1.94 -0.04 6.32
N ARG A 53 -1.98 -1.33 6.55
CA ARG A 53 -0.97 -2.26 6.03
C ARG A 53 -1.68 -3.42 5.37
N VAL A 54 -1.24 -3.77 4.16
CA VAL A 54 -1.73 -4.94 3.44
C VAL A 54 -0.56 -5.86 3.13
N ARG A 55 -0.80 -7.16 3.27
CA ARG A 55 0.21 -8.18 3.05
C ARG A 55 0.07 -8.75 1.65
N VAL A 56 1.19 -8.92 0.94
CA VAL A 56 1.24 -9.60 -0.34
C VAL A 56 2.41 -10.57 -0.29
N GLY A 57 2.16 -11.83 0.07
CA GLY A 57 3.23 -12.79 0.29
C GLY A 57 4.16 -12.34 1.41
N GLU A 58 5.45 -12.27 1.13
CA GLU A 58 6.45 -11.81 2.10
C GLU A 58 6.63 -10.29 2.08
N TYR A 59 5.82 -9.58 1.30
CA TYR A 59 5.93 -8.13 1.17
C TYR A 59 4.79 -7.44 1.89
N ARG A 60 5.03 -6.18 2.25
CA ARG A 60 4.05 -5.33 2.92
C ARG A 60 3.92 -4.03 2.16
N VAL A 61 2.69 -3.56 2.06
CA VAL A 61 2.40 -2.24 1.51
C VAL A 61 1.73 -1.43 2.61
N ILE A 62 2.33 -0.29 2.95
CA ILE A 62 1.75 0.63 3.93
C ILE A 62 1.20 1.82 3.18
N TYR A 63 -0.04 2.16 3.43
CA TYR A 63 -0.70 3.25 2.75
C TYR A 63 -1.55 4.06 3.71
N VAL A 64 -1.81 5.30 3.31
CA VAL A 64 -2.61 6.25 4.08
C VAL A 64 -3.88 6.54 3.30
N ILE A 65 -5.01 6.51 3.99
CA ILE A 65 -6.29 6.83 3.39
C ILE A 65 -6.70 8.25 3.80
N SER A 66 -6.95 9.09 2.81
CA SER A 66 -7.47 10.44 3.04
C SER A 66 -8.87 10.47 2.44
N ASP A 67 -9.89 10.28 3.30
CA ASP A 67 -11.27 10.13 2.84
C ASP A 67 -11.84 11.40 2.24
N GLY A 68 -11.51 12.57 2.79
CA GLY A 68 -12.01 13.83 2.27
C GLY A 68 -11.72 13.99 0.78
N PRO A 69 -10.45 14.01 0.38
CA PRO A 69 -10.10 14.11 -1.05
C PRO A 69 -10.19 12.78 -1.81
N ARG A 70 -10.52 11.69 -1.14
CA ARG A 70 -10.58 10.34 -1.73
C ARG A 70 -9.25 9.95 -2.34
N LEU A 71 -8.22 9.98 -1.53
CA LEU A 71 -6.84 9.71 -1.94
C LEU A 71 -6.24 8.59 -1.12
N ILE A 72 -5.61 7.65 -1.82
CA ILE A 72 -4.78 6.62 -1.21
C ILE A 72 -3.33 6.98 -1.51
N THR A 73 -2.51 7.15 -0.49
CA THR A 73 -1.09 7.41 -0.66
C THR A 73 -0.30 6.19 -0.23
N VAL A 74 0.34 5.53 -1.19
CA VAL A 74 1.21 4.39 -0.88
C VAL A 74 2.53 4.96 -0.36
N ALA A 75 2.82 4.69 0.91
CA ALA A 75 3.95 5.31 1.60
C ALA A 75 5.17 4.40 1.68
N VAL A 76 4.98 3.09 1.88
CA VAL A 76 6.09 2.15 2.04
C VAL A 76 5.74 0.86 1.31
N ILE A 77 6.71 0.33 0.56
CA ILE A 77 6.63 -0.99 -0.03
C ILE A 77 7.95 -1.68 0.25
N GLY A 78 7.91 -2.89 0.80
CA GLY A 78 9.14 -3.62 1.05
C GLY A 78 8.89 -5.01 1.58
N HIS A 79 9.98 -5.77 1.66
CA HIS A 79 9.97 -7.08 2.29
C HIS A 79 9.62 -6.89 3.76
N ARG A 80 8.90 -7.85 4.35
CA ARG A 80 8.45 -7.75 5.74
C ARG A 80 9.57 -7.39 6.71
N ARG A 81 10.79 -7.87 6.45
CA ARG A 81 11.94 -7.60 7.31
C ARG A 81 12.38 -6.14 7.26
N GLU A 82 12.18 -5.48 6.12
CA GLU A 82 12.57 -4.08 5.96
C GLU A 82 11.53 -3.13 6.52
N VAL A 83 10.25 -3.49 6.36
CA VAL A 83 9.14 -2.62 6.73
C VAL A 83 9.01 -2.49 8.26
N TYR A 84 9.45 -3.50 9.00
CA TYR A 84 9.30 -3.53 10.46
C TYR A 84 10.56 -3.16 11.23
N ARG A 85 11.46 -2.49 10.60
CA ARG A 85 12.62 -1.99 11.32
C ARG A 85 12.26 -0.86 12.24
#